data_9d3059f909ca08a3e8d50704918864c4
#
_entry.id   9d3059f909ca08a3e8d50704918864c4
#
_cell.length_a   1.000
_cell.length_b   1.000
_cell.length_c   1.000
_cell.angle_alpha   90.00
_cell.angle_beta   90.00
_cell.angle_gamma   90.00
#
_symmetry.space_group_name_H-M   'P 1'
#
loop_
_entity.id
_entity.type
_entity.pdbx_description
1 polymer ?
#
loop_
_entity_poly.entity_id
_entity_poly.type
_entity_poly.pdbx_seq_one_letter_code
_entity_poly.pdbx_strand_id
1 'polypeptide(L)'
;GNHKLHYQSLCAMDHADFKQPGYYSYEQLFSVARQLRLNRADAIEIYRRMVFNIIARNHDDHSKNFGFLLPGPRTSWQLAPAFDIAYSYKPGSPWVNSHQLSMNGKRDNFVMEDFIGTAKLISNFTKEAKAIIRQVLDVVNQWGKYAQQAEVKQEFADEIKKHLRLKW
;
A
#
# COMPACT_ATOMS: atom_id res chain seq x y z
N GLY A 1 -33.25 1.58 -7.86
CA GLY A 1 -32.99 1.28 -6.43
C GLY A 1 -31.50 1.34 -6.15
N ASN A 2 -31.09 1.90 -5.01
CA ASN A 2 -29.69 1.99 -4.62
C ASN A 2 -29.16 0.58 -4.32
N HIS A 3 -28.27 0.09 -5.13
CA HIS A 3 -27.57 -1.17 -4.89
C HIS A 3 -26.43 -0.92 -3.89
N LYS A 4 -26.57 -1.44 -2.67
CA LYS A 4 -25.53 -1.31 -1.63
C LYS A 4 -24.56 -2.48 -1.76
N LEU A 5 -23.25 -2.20 -1.77
CA LEU A 5 -22.20 -3.20 -1.69
C LEU A 5 -21.83 -3.43 -0.21
N HIS A 6 -21.59 -4.67 0.15
CA HIS A 6 -21.03 -4.98 1.46
C HIS A 6 -19.53 -4.70 1.45
N TYR A 7 -19.08 -3.90 2.41
CA TYR A 7 -17.65 -3.52 2.56
C TYR A 7 -17.15 -3.93 3.94
N GLN A 8 -15.93 -4.47 3.98
CA GLN A 8 -15.18 -4.63 5.22
C GLN A 8 -13.71 -4.23 5.03
N SER A 9 -13.14 -3.54 6.03
CA SER A 9 -11.70 -3.28 6.07
C SER A 9 -10.92 -4.52 6.47
N LEU A 10 -9.62 -4.55 6.13
CA LEU A 10 -8.70 -5.60 6.59
C LEU A 10 -8.70 -5.68 8.14
N CYS A 11 -8.71 -4.52 8.80
CA CYS A 11 -8.83 -4.41 10.25
C CYS A 11 -10.04 -5.17 10.80
N ALA A 12 -11.21 -5.05 10.14
CA ALA A 12 -12.43 -5.74 10.57
C ALA A 12 -12.42 -7.24 10.20
N MET A 13 -11.82 -7.59 9.06
CA MET A 13 -11.74 -8.99 8.59
C MET A 13 -10.87 -9.87 9.47
N ASP A 14 -9.74 -9.36 9.91
CA ASP A 14 -8.72 -10.13 10.63
C ASP A 14 -8.55 -9.66 12.09
N HIS A 15 -9.51 -8.88 12.61
CA HIS A 15 -9.49 -8.35 13.97
C HIS A 15 -8.15 -7.66 14.34
N ALA A 16 -7.51 -7.04 13.35
CA ALA A 16 -6.20 -6.41 13.51
C ALA A 16 -6.31 -5.11 14.33
N ASP A 17 -5.53 -4.98 15.39
CA ASP A 17 -5.45 -3.72 16.13
C ASP A 17 -4.61 -2.69 15.36
N PHE A 18 -5.27 -1.79 14.65
CA PHE A 18 -4.63 -0.74 13.86
C PHE A 18 -3.92 0.33 14.71
N LYS A 19 -4.13 0.35 16.03
CA LYS A 19 -3.47 1.29 16.96
C LYS A 19 -2.06 0.82 17.38
N GLN A 20 -1.66 -0.38 16.98
CA GLN A 20 -0.35 -0.93 17.26
C GLN A 20 0.53 -0.93 16.00
N PRO A 21 1.37 0.11 15.79
CA PRO A 21 2.25 0.19 14.63
C PRO A 21 3.18 -1.02 14.53
N GLY A 22 3.23 -1.66 13.36
CA GLY A 22 4.06 -2.85 13.12
C GLY A 22 3.50 -4.18 13.64
N TYR A 23 2.35 -4.16 14.32
CA TYR A 23 1.67 -5.39 14.73
C TYR A 23 1.15 -6.19 13.54
N TYR A 24 0.81 -5.51 12.45
CA TYR A 24 0.30 -6.12 11.23
C TYR A 24 1.28 -5.96 10.07
N SER A 25 1.23 -6.86 9.09
CA SER A 25 2.18 -6.86 7.97
C SER A 25 1.48 -6.98 6.62
N TYR A 26 2.21 -6.62 5.56
CA TYR A 26 1.77 -6.87 4.18
C TYR A 26 1.63 -8.36 3.89
N GLU A 27 2.46 -9.22 4.48
CA GLU A 27 2.35 -10.67 4.36
C GLU A 27 1.04 -11.19 4.93
N GLN A 28 0.57 -10.64 6.05
CA GLN A 28 -0.74 -10.97 6.63
C GLN A 28 -1.88 -10.48 5.74
N LEU A 29 -1.78 -9.28 5.15
CA LEU A 29 -2.74 -8.80 4.14
C LEU A 29 -2.83 -9.77 2.97
N PHE A 30 -1.71 -10.27 2.44
CA PHE A 30 -1.71 -11.28 1.38
C PHE A 30 -2.32 -12.62 1.84
N SER A 31 -2.13 -12.99 3.11
CA SER A 31 -2.77 -14.18 3.69
C SER A 31 -4.30 -14.04 3.70
N VAL A 32 -4.82 -12.91 4.16
CA VAL A 32 -6.27 -12.61 4.16
C VAL A 32 -6.81 -12.59 2.73
N ALA A 33 -6.11 -11.94 1.79
CA ALA A 33 -6.49 -11.93 0.39
C ALA A 33 -6.63 -13.36 -0.20
N ARG A 34 -5.73 -14.26 0.18
CA ARG A 34 -5.79 -15.68 -0.21
C ARG A 34 -6.96 -16.42 0.44
N GLN A 35 -7.23 -16.18 1.72
CA GLN A 35 -8.37 -16.76 2.44
C GLN A 35 -9.70 -16.30 1.82
N LEU A 36 -9.81 -15.05 1.43
CA LEU A 36 -10.95 -14.49 0.71
C LEU A 36 -11.03 -14.94 -0.75
N ARG A 37 -10.04 -15.71 -1.23
CA ARG A 37 -9.94 -16.19 -2.61
C ARG A 37 -9.97 -15.06 -3.64
N LEU A 38 -9.30 -13.94 -3.32
CA LEU A 38 -9.16 -12.85 -4.28
C LEU A 38 -8.45 -13.35 -5.53
N ASN A 39 -8.81 -12.78 -6.67
CA ASN A 39 -8.18 -13.13 -7.93
C ASN A 39 -6.72 -12.63 -8.01
N ARG A 40 -5.97 -13.10 -9.01
CA ARG A 40 -4.57 -12.73 -9.20
C ARG A 40 -4.38 -11.23 -9.45
N ALA A 41 -5.32 -10.59 -10.15
CA ALA A 41 -5.24 -9.15 -10.43
C ALA A 41 -5.36 -8.32 -9.14
N ASP A 42 -6.25 -8.71 -8.22
CA ASP A 42 -6.37 -8.08 -6.90
C ASP A 42 -5.08 -8.23 -6.07
N ALA A 43 -4.46 -9.42 -6.10
CA ALA A 43 -3.19 -9.64 -5.41
C ALA A 43 -2.05 -8.79 -5.99
N ILE A 44 -1.99 -8.63 -7.31
CA ILE A 44 -1.04 -7.75 -8.00
C ILE A 44 -1.29 -6.29 -7.62
N GLU A 45 -2.55 -5.87 -7.52
CA GLU A 45 -2.90 -4.51 -7.12
C GLU A 45 -2.54 -4.24 -5.65
N ILE A 46 -2.72 -5.19 -4.73
CA ILE A 46 -2.21 -5.09 -3.35
C ILE A 46 -0.70 -4.86 -3.36
N TYR A 47 0.04 -5.61 -4.17
CA TYR A 47 1.48 -5.44 -4.32
C TYR A 47 1.84 -4.04 -4.84
N ARG A 48 1.13 -3.55 -5.85
CA ARG A 48 1.32 -2.19 -6.40
C ARG A 48 1.12 -1.11 -5.34
N ARG A 49 0.06 -1.22 -4.53
CA ARG A 49 -0.23 -0.28 -3.43
C ARG A 49 0.86 -0.32 -2.37
N MET A 50 1.33 -1.50 -1.99
CA MET A 50 2.47 -1.65 -1.07
C MET A 50 3.71 -0.93 -1.61
N VAL A 51 4.07 -1.17 -2.86
CA VAL A 51 5.22 -0.52 -3.51
C VAL A 51 5.05 1.00 -3.53
N PHE A 52 3.84 1.48 -3.87
CA PHE A 52 3.54 2.91 -3.88
C PHE A 52 3.65 3.52 -2.48
N ASN A 53 3.04 2.92 -1.47
CA ASN A 53 3.08 3.40 -0.09
C ASN A 53 4.54 3.58 0.38
N ILE A 54 5.40 2.62 0.07
CA ILE A 54 6.80 2.66 0.48
C ILE A 54 7.57 3.73 -0.29
N ILE A 55 7.45 3.80 -1.62
CA ILE A 55 8.20 4.74 -2.47
C ILE A 55 7.72 6.18 -2.26
N ALA A 56 6.42 6.40 -2.20
CA ALA A 56 5.81 7.71 -2.02
C ALA A 56 5.72 8.17 -0.55
N ARG A 57 6.24 7.38 0.41
CA ARG A 57 6.19 7.70 1.84
C ARG A 57 4.76 7.88 2.39
N ASN A 58 3.83 7.03 1.98
CA ASN A 58 2.56 6.89 2.68
C ASN A 58 2.74 6.00 3.90
N HIS A 59 3.20 6.58 5.00
CA HIS A 59 3.46 5.85 6.24
C HIS A 59 2.21 5.56 7.07
N ASP A 60 1.05 6.13 6.70
CA ASP A 60 -0.23 5.85 7.34
C ASP A 60 -0.95 4.66 6.67
N ASP A 61 -0.19 3.68 6.25
CA ASP A 61 -0.61 2.49 5.53
C ASP A 61 -1.18 1.39 6.44
N HIS A 62 -2.01 1.78 7.41
CA HIS A 62 -2.57 0.86 8.40
C HIS A 62 -3.70 -0.03 7.84
N SER A 63 -4.07 -1.07 8.61
CA SER A 63 -5.03 -2.11 8.18
C SER A 63 -6.45 -1.59 7.88
N LYS A 64 -6.83 -0.38 8.28
CA LYS A 64 -8.10 0.24 7.88
C LYS A 64 -8.09 0.79 6.45
N ASN A 65 -6.92 1.08 5.89
CA ASN A 65 -6.76 1.66 4.54
C ASN A 65 -6.74 0.58 3.44
N PHE A 66 -6.97 -0.67 3.81
CA PHE A 66 -7.25 -1.77 2.89
C PHE A 66 -8.64 -2.31 3.15
N GLY A 67 -9.42 -2.49 2.09
CA GLY A 67 -10.77 -2.98 2.20
C GLY A 67 -11.16 -3.95 1.10
N PHE A 68 -12.24 -4.67 1.37
CA PHE A 68 -12.78 -5.69 0.49
C PHE A 68 -14.27 -5.46 0.29
N LEU A 69 -14.74 -5.75 -0.92
CA LEU A 69 -16.13 -5.62 -1.33
C LEU A 69 -16.71 -7.00 -1.63
N LEU A 70 -17.94 -7.23 -1.18
CA LEU A 70 -18.76 -8.36 -1.58
C LEU A 70 -19.98 -7.80 -2.32
N PRO A 71 -20.00 -7.89 -3.67
CA PRO A 71 -21.07 -7.29 -4.48
C PRO A 71 -22.45 -7.93 -4.27
N GLY A 72 -22.51 -9.16 -3.81
CA GLY A 72 -23.78 -9.86 -3.56
C GLY A 72 -23.59 -11.23 -2.89
N PRO A 73 -24.67 -11.86 -2.43
CA PRO A 73 -24.61 -13.08 -1.62
C PRO A 73 -24.00 -14.31 -2.32
N ARG A 74 -23.93 -14.29 -3.64
CA ARG A 74 -23.38 -15.39 -4.47
C ARG A 74 -22.17 -14.97 -5.29
N THR A 75 -21.51 -13.87 -4.89
CA THR A 75 -20.32 -13.35 -5.57
C THR A 75 -19.08 -13.62 -4.73
N SER A 76 -17.92 -13.44 -5.35
CA SER A 76 -16.64 -13.52 -4.65
C SER A 76 -16.25 -12.16 -4.09
N TRP A 77 -15.47 -12.16 -3.01
CA TRP A 77 -14.80 -10.98 -2.50
C TRP A 77 -13.87 -10.38 -3.56
N GLN A 78 -13.77 -9.07 -3.56
CA GLN A 78 -12.93 -8.28 -4.44
C GLN A 78 -12.18 -7.25 -3.62
N LEU A 79 -11.00 -6.83 -4.08
CA LEU A 79 -10.29 -5.71 -3.47
C LEU A 79 -11.09 -4.43 -3.71
N ALA A 80 -11.32 -3.65 -2.65
CA ALA A 80 -11.93 -2.33 -2.79
C ALA A 80 -11.00 -1.37 -3.57
N PRO A 81 -11.54 -0.36 -4.26
CA PRO A 81 -10.73 0.73 -4.81
C PRO A 81 -9.78 1.30 -3.76
N ALA A 82 -8.62 1.81 -4.21
CA ALA A 82 -7.67 2.46 -3.32
C ALA A 82 -8.28 3.76 -2.76
N PHE A 83 -8.06 4.02 -1.49
CA PHE A 83 -8.44 5.24 -0.80
C PHE A 83 -7.40 5.57 0.25
N ASP A 84 -7.38 6.80 0.70
CA ASP A 84 -6.43 7.31 1.71
C ASP A 84 -4.97 7.07 1.33
N ILE A 85 -4.68 7.29 0.06
CA ILE A 85 -3.34 7.16 -0.52
C ILE A 85 -2.71 8.56 -0.58
N ALA A 86 -1.98 8.92 0.47
CA ALA A 86 -1.38 10.25 0.61
C ALA A 86 0.04 10.18 1.18
N TYR A 87 0.86 11.19 0.87
CA TYR A 87 2.13 11.37 1.57
C TYR A 87 1.86 11.61 3.06
N SER A 88 2.42 10.77 3.93
CA SER A 88 2.15 10.77 5.38
C SER A 88 3.41 10.53 6.19
N TYR A 89 4.56 11.05 5.76
CA TYR A 89 5.81 10.92 6.49
C TYR A 89 6.11 12.18 7.31
N LYS A 90 6.41 12.00 8.60
CA LYS A 90 6.86 13.06 9.49
C LYS A 90 7.91 12.49 10.45
N PRO A 91 9.18 12.92 10.34
CA PRO A 91 10.24 12.54 11.29
C PRO A 91 9.85 12.84 12.74
N GLY A 92 10.09 11.89 13.63
CA GLY A 92 9.78 12.02 15.06
C GLY A 92 8.31 11.89 15.43
N SER A 93 7.40 11.69 14.46
CA SER A 93 5.99 11.40 14.76
C SER A 93 5.85 10.01 15.38
N PRO A 94 5.06 9.82 16.43
CA PRO A 94 4.81 8.50 16.98
C PRO A 94 4.01 7.60 16.02
N TRP A 95 3.33 8.19 15.02
CA TRP A 95 2.44 7.46 14.11
C TRP A 95 3.04 7.25 12.72
N VAL A 96 3.65 8.27 12.13
CA VAL A 96 4.07 8.26 10.72
C VAL A 96 5.57 8.49 10.51
N ASN A 97 6.37 8.27 11.56
CA ASN A 97 7.83 8.25 11.43
C ASN A 97 8.33 7.01 10.65
N SER A 98 7.60 5.92 10.73
CA SER A 98 7.80 4.69 9.95
C SER A 98 6.46 4.12 9.53
N HIS A 99 6.45 3.17 8.60
CA HIS A 99 5.23 2.54 8.11
C HIS A 99 4.42 1.89 9.23
N GLN A 100 3.08 1.91 9.11
CA GLN A 100 2.19 1.23 10.04
C GLN A 100 2.20 -0.28 9.80
N LEU A 101 2.20 -0.74 8.55
CA LEU A 101 2.42 -2.14 8.21
C LEU A 101 3.92 -2.44 8.11
N SER A 102 4.31 -3.61 8.57
CA SER A 102 5.64 -4.15 8.30
C SER A 102 5.67 -4.89 6.96
N MET A 103 6.86 -4.96 6.35
CA MET A 103 7.18 -5.82 5.23
C MET A 103 8.52 -6.51 5.52
N ASN A 104 8.55 -7.83 5.44
CA ASN A 104 9.72 -8.63 5.79
C ASN A 104 10.28 -8.30 7.19
N GLY A 105 9.37 -8.07 8.15
CA GLY A 105 9.69 -7.70 9.53
C GLY A 105 10.22 -6.28 9.72
N LYS A 106 10.28 -5.46 8.69
CA LYS A 106 10.77 -4.09 8.72
C LYS A 106 9.62 -3.09 8.57
N ARG A 107 9.78 -1.90 9.12
CA ARG A 107 8.85 -0.77 8.97
C ARG A 107 9.49 0.43 8.29
N ASP A 108 10.78 0.38 8.03
CA ASP A 108 11.58 1.34 7.29
C ASP A 108 12.85 0.66 6.75
N ASN A 109 13.72 1.41 6.06
CA ASN A 109 14.99 0.93 5.50
C ASN A 109 14.82 -0.33 4.62
N PHE A 110 13.73 -0.34 3.83
CA PHE A 110 13.49 -1.40 2.88
C PHE A 110 14.54 -1.40 1.78
N VAL A 111 14.90 -2.58 1.34
CA VAL A 111 15.80 -2.82 0.21
C VAL A 111 15.08 -3.60 -0.88
N MET A 112 15.66 -3.71 -2.07
CA MET A 112 15.03 -4.40 -3.21
C MET A 112 14.66 -5.85 -2.87
N GLU A 113 15.47 -6.53 -2.07
CA GLU A 113 15.27 -7.91 -1.64
C GLU A 113 13.97 -8.08 -0.84
N ASP A 114 13.55 -7.08 -0.07
CA ASP A 114 12.30 -7.11 0.69
C ASP A 114 11.09 -7.15 -0.27
N PHE A 115 11.10 -6.31 -1.31
CA PHE A 115 10.04 -6.30 -2.33
C PHE A 115 9.99 -7.61 -3.11
N ILE A 116 11.15 -8.15 -3.49
CA ILE A 116 11.22 -9.42 -4.22
C ILE A 116 10.81 -10.60 -3.31
N GLY A 117 11.14 -10.53 -2.02
CA GLY A 117 10.69 -11.50 -1.01
C GLY A 117 9.16 -11.55 -0.94
N THR A 118 8.51 -10.40 -0.79
CA THR A 118 7.05 -10.30 -0.74
C THR A 118 6.39 -10.67 -2.08
N ALA A 119 7.02 -10.37 -3.22
CA ALA A 119 6.52 -10.78 -4.53
C ALA A 119 6.36 -12.30 -4.69
N LYS A 120 7.14 -13.10 -3.95
CA LYS A 120 7.05 -14.58 -3.96
C LYS A 120 5.75 -15.12 -3.38
N LEU A 121 4.98 -14.29 -2.66
CA LEU A 121 3.64 -14.63 -2.17
C LEU A 121 2.61 -14.78 -3.31
N ILE A 122 2.93 -14.26 -4.50
CA ILE A 122 2.12 -14.39 -5.72
C ILE A 122 2.88 -15.33 -6.68
N SER A 123 2.22 -16.37 -7.14
CA SER A 123 2.84 -17.37 -8.03
C SER A 123 3.34 -16.75 -9.34
N ASN A 124 4.57 -17.09 -9.74
CA ASN A 124 5.21 -16.65 -10.99
C ASN A 124 5.22 -15.13 -11.21
N PHE A 125 5.36 -14.34 -10.14
CA PHE A 125 5.16 -12.89 -10.21
C PHE A 125 6.46 -12.07 -10.18
N THR A 126 7.60 -12.63 -9.83
CA THR A 126 8.86 -11.88 -9.59
C THR A 126 9.28 -10.97 -10.77
N LYS A 127 9.07 -11.41 -12.02
CA LYS A 127 9.39 -10.59 -13.21
C LYS A 127 8.44 -9.38 -13.31
N GLU A 128 7.14 -9.61 -13.13
CA GLU A 128 6.12 -8.55 -13.12
C GLU A 128 6.33 -7.59 -11.96
N ALA A 129 6.71 -8.08 -10.78
CA ALA A 129 7.01 -7.27 -9.61
C ALA A 129 8.08 -6.21 -9.90
N LYS A 130 9.19 -6.60 -10.56
CA LYS A 130 10.24 -5.66 -10.98
C LYS A 130 9.72 -4.58 -11.93
N ALA A 131 8.82 -4.94 -12.84
CA ALA A 131 8.19 -3.97 -13.75
C ALA A 131 7.29 -2.99 -12.98
N ILE A 132 6.51 -3.47 -12.01
CA ILE A 132 5.67 -2.63 -11.15
C ILE A 132 6.51 -1.66 -10.33
N ILE A 133 7.61 -2.13 -9.73
CA ILE A 133 8.52 -1.26 -8.97
C ILE A 133 9.03 -0.12 -9.85
N ARG A 134 9.47 -0.41 -11.09
CA ARG A 134 9.91 0.60 -12.04
C ARG A 134 8.80 1.59 -12.38
N GLN A 135 7.60 1.09 -12.73
CA GLN A 135 6.45 1.95 -13.03
C GLN A 135 6.14 2.91 -11.89
N VAL A 136 6.14 2.43 -10.64
CA VAL A 136 5.86 3.27 -9.47
C VAL A 136 6.98 4.28 -9.27
N LEU A 137 8.24 3.88 -9.39
CA LEU A 137 9.39 4.80 -9.32
C LEU A 137 9.29 5.90 -10.37
N ASP A 138 8.98 5.55 -11.63
CA ASP A 138 8.86 6.49 -12.74
C ASP A 138 7.73 7.51 -12.49
N VAL A 139 6.58 7.06 -11.96
CA VAL A 139 5.45 7.93 -11.62
C VAL A 139 5.80 8.84 -10.45
N VAL A 140 6.32 8.28 -9.35
CA VAL A 140 6.67 9.06 -8.15
C VAL A 140 7.81 10.03 -8.41
N ASN A 141 8.75 9.71 -9.29
CA ASN A 141 9.82 10.62 -9.72
C ASN A 141 9.27 11.87 -10.46
N GLN A 142 8.05 11.80 -11.00
CA GLN A 142 7.36 12.94 -11.61
C GLN A 142 6.62 13.80 -10.56
N TRP A 143 6.86 13.63 -9.28
CA TRP A 143 6.19 14.36 -8.19
C TRP A 143 6.13 15.87 -8.45
N GLY A 144 7.23 16.50 -8.88
CA GLY A 144 7.25 17.95 -9.15
C GLY A 144 6.19 18.39 -10.15
N LYS A 145 5.95 17.59 -11.21
CA LYS A 145 4.89 17.84 -12.20
C LYS A 145 3.49 17.74 -11.57
N TYR A 146 3.25 16.69 -10.80
CA TYR A 146 1.95 16.50 -10.15
C TYR A 146 1.69 17.55 -9.07
N ALA A 147 2.71 17.91 -8.29
CA ALA A 147 2.62 18.97 -7.30
C ALA A 147 2.24 20.31 -7.93
N GLN A 148 2.84 20.66 -9.06
CA GLN A 148 2.51 21.87 -9.81
C GLN A 148 1.07 21.83 -10.34
N GLN A 149 0.63 20.72 -10.91
CA GLN A 149 -0.75 20.54 -11.39
C GLN A 149 -1.80 20.61 -10.29
N ALA A 150 -1.45 20.20 -9.08
CA ALA A 150 -2.30 20.24 -7.90
C ALA A 150 -2.12 21.54 -7.08
N GLU A 151 -1.39 22.53 -7.62
CA GLU A 151 -1.15 23.84 -7.00
C GLU A 151 -0.56 23.73 -5.57
N VAL A 152 0.25 22.69 -5.34
CA VAL A 152 0.98 22.53 -4.08
C VAL A 152 2.06 23.62 -4.00
N LYS A 153 2.11 24.33 -2.86
CA LYS A 153 3.14 25.35 -2.63
C LYS A 153 4.53 24.76 -2.81
N GLN A 154 5.43 25.49 -3.48
CA GLN A 154 6.76 25.00 -3.86
C GLN A 154 7.57 24.49 -2.66
N GLU A 155 7.52 25.18 -1.52
CA GLU A 155 8.21 24.79 -0.29
C GLU A 155 7.80 23.39 0.19
N PHE A 156 6.50 23.06 0.15
CA PHE A 156 6.00 21.73 0.52
C PHE A 156 6.33 20.69 -0.54
N ALA A 157 6.25 21.05 -1.81
CA ALA A 157 6.62 20.15 -2.89
C ALA A 157 8.10 19.73 -2.80
N ASP A 158 8.99 20.68 -2.51
CA ASP A 158 10.41 20.43 -2.34
C ASP A 158 10.72 19.61 -1.09
N GLU A 159 10.01 19.87 0.02
CA GLU A 159 10.15 19.10 1.25
C GLU A 159 9.73 17.65 1.06
N ILE A 160 8.57 17.41 0.45
CA ILE A 160 8.11 16.05 0.12
C ILE A 160 9.12 15.35 -0.78
N LYS A 161 9.61 16.02 -1.82
CA LYS A 161 10.56 15.46 -2.79
C LYS A 161 11.84 14.94 -2.14
N LYS A 162 12.34 15.61 -1.10
CA LYS A 162 13.54 15.18 -0.34
C LYS A 162 13.36 13.82 0.32
N HIS A 163 12.14 13.48 0.68
CA HIS A 163 11.83 12.27 1.44
C HIS A 163 11.40 11.09 0.57
N LEU A 164 10.99 11.31 -0.69
CA LEU A 164 10.61 10.23 -1.59
C LEU A 164 11.74 9.21 -1.77
N ARG A 165 11.40 7.92 -1.76
CA ARG A 165 12.38 6.83 -1.94
C ARG A 165 12.61 6.55 -3.42
N LEU A 166 13.37 7.39 -4.08
CA LEU A 166 13.65 7.28 -5.51
C LEU A 166 14.96 6.54 -5.83
N LYS A 167 15.73 6.15 -4.82
CA LYS A 167 17.01 5.42 -4.94
C LYS A 167 17.04 4.26 -3.93
N TRP A 168 17.66 3.17 -4.33
CA TRP A 168 17.85 1.94 -3.54
C TRP A 168 19.32 1.62 -3.40
#